data_1dd2ea6eb53e89d779833b620ce5f0e6
#
_entry.id   1dd2ea6eb53e89d779833b620ce5f0e6
#
_cell.length_a   1.000
_cell.length_b   1.000
_cell.length_c   1.000
_cell.angle_alpha   90.00
_cell.angle_beta   90.00
_cell.angle_gamma   90.00
#
_symmetry.space_group_name_H-M   'P 1'
#
loop_
_entity.id
_entity.type
_entity.pdbx_description
1 polymer ?
#
loop_
_entity_poly.entity_id
_entity_poly.type
_entity_poly.pdbx_seq_one_letter_code
_entity_poly.pdbx_strand_id
1 'polypeptide(L)'
;MKINTENAPKPVGLYPHARRVGGLLFLSGVGPRVAGSDANDSVVPGLTLDKNGNYLAFDFESQCRSVFGNVKAILEASGSSW
;
A
#
# COMPACT_ATOMS: atom_id res chain seq x y z
N MET A 1 1.30 7.09 -18.43
CA MET A 1 -0.08 6.89 -17.94
C MET A 1 -0.06 6.66 -16.44
N LYS A 2 -0.90 7.39 -15.74
CA LYS A 2 -1.04 7.26 -14.28
C LYS A 2 -1.94 6.09 -13.94
N ILE A 3 -1.57 5.32 -12.93
CA ILE A 3 -2.34 4.18 -12.45
C ILE A 3 -2.78 4.47 -11.01
N ASN A 4 -4.10 4.40 -10.78
CA ASN A 4 -4.67 4.55 -9.45
C ASN A 4 -5.65 3.40 -9.21
N THR A 5 -5.74 2.94 -7.95
CA THR A 5 -6.67 1.87 -7.59
C THR A 5 -7.13 2.05 -6.15
N GLU A 6 -8.37 1.66 -5.89
CA GLU A 6 -8.90 1.61 -4.52
C GLU A 6 -8.54 0.30 -3.82
N ASN A 7 -7.91 -0.63 -4.54
CA ASN A 7 -7.50 -1.92 -3.98
C ASN A 7 -6.13 -1.86 -3.29
N ALA A 8 -5.54 -0.68 -3.22
CA ALA A 8 -4.31 -0.42 -2.47
C ALA A 8 -4.53 0.83 -1.61
N PRO A 9 -3.72 1.04 -0.55
CA PRO A 9 -3.86 2.23 0.29
C PRO A 9 -3.68 3.51 -0.52
N LYS A 10 -4.37 4.58 -0.14
CA LYS A 10 -4.21 5.87 -0.80
C LYS A 10 -2.77 6.37 -0.59
N PRO A 11 -2.12 6.91 -1.64
CA PRO A 11 -0.81 7.53 -1.47
C PRO A 11 -0.86 8.66 -0.44
N VAL A 12 0.23 8.82 0.29
CA VAL A 12 0.33 9.88 1.32
C VAL A 12 0.68 11.24 0.74
N GLY A 13 0.73 11.35 -0.58
CA GLY A 13 1.05 12.60 -1.29
C GLY A 13 0.29 12.69 -2.61
N LEU A 14 0.59 13.72 -3.37
CA LEU A 14 -0.08 13.97 -4.66
C LEU A 14 0.62 13.20 -5.79
N TYR A 15 0.62 11.87 -5.69
CA TYR A 15 1.18 11.00 -6.71
C TYR A 15 0.31 9.77 -6.91
N PRO A 16 0.33 9.14 -8.10
CA PRO A 16 -0.44 7.92 -8.35
C PRO A 16 0.23 6.70 -7.72
N HIS A 17 -0.50 5.58 -7.68
CA HIS A 17 0.07 4.31 -7.23
C HIS A 17 1.18 3.83 -8.16
N ALA A 18 1.05 4.08 -9.45
CA ALA A 18 2.06 3.70 -10.43
C ALA A 18 1.96 4.59 -11.66
N ARG A 19 3.01 4.57 -12.47
CA ARG A 19 3.04 5.29 -13.75
C ARG A 19 3.70 4.39 -14.79
N ARG A 20 3.07 4.29 -15.94
CA ARG A 20 3.60 3.55 -17.08
C ARG A 20 4.32 4.51 -18.01
N VAL A 21 5.56 4.17 -18.37
CA VAL A 21 6.37 4.95 -19.32
C VAL A 21 6.99 3.97 -20.30
N GLY A 22 6.56 4.02 -21.57
CA GLY A 22 6.99 3.04 -22.56
C GLY A 22 6.58 1.64 -22.13
N GLY A 23 7.51 0.71 -22.15
CA GLY A 23 7.30 -0.67 -21.72
C GLY A 23 7.57 -0.89 -20.23
N LEU A 24 7.84 0.18 -19.47
CA LEU A 24 8.17 0.07 -18.05
C LEU A 24 7.03 0.56 -17.18
N LEU A 25 6.87 -0.08 -16.02
CA LEU A 25 5.91 0.31 -15.00
C LEU A 25 6.67 0.69 -13.73
N PHE A 26 6.53 1.95 -13.32
CA PHE A 26 7.16 2.48 -12.13
C PHE A 26 6.12 2.57 -11.01
N LEU A 27 6.31 1.80 -9.94
CA LEU A 27 5.46 1.87 -8.76
C LEU A 27 5.98 2.94 -7.80
N SER A 28 5.05 3.68 -7.19
CA SER A 28 5.38 4.54 -6.07
C SER A 28 5.71 3.68 -4.84
N GLY A 29 6.18 4.29 -3.77
CA GLY A 29 6.45 3.56 -2.54
C GLY A 29 5.18 2.86 -2.03
N VAL A 30 5.30 1.59 -1.66
CA VAL A 30 4.18 0.77 -1.22
C VAL A 30 4.47 0.22 0.17
N GLY A 31 3.63 0.57 1.12
CA GLY A 31 3.74 0.09 2.50
C GLY A 31 2.65 -0.91 2.86
N PRO A 32 2.57 -1.30 4.14
CA PRO A 32 1.65 -2.33 4.60
C PRO A 32 0.25 -1.85 4.97
N ARG A 33 -0.10 -0.58 4.74
CA ARG A 33 -1.42 -0.06 5.12
C ARG A 33 -2.52 -0.81 4.39
N VAL A 34 -3.66 -0.95 5.07
CA VAL A 34 -4.83 -1.61 4.48
C VAL A 34 -5.39 -0.77 3.34
N ALA A 35 -5.83 -1.42 2.27
CA ALA A 35 -6.47 -0.76 1.13
C ALA A 35 -7.67 0.08 1.61
N GLY A 36 -7.84 1.25 0.99
CA GLY A 36 -8.90 2.18 1.36
C GLY A 36 -8.56 3.09 2.53
N SER A 37 -7.46 2.83 3.26
CA SER A 37 -7.02 3.73 4.32
C SER A 37 -6.29 4.95 3.73
N ASP A 38 -6.40 6.08 4.40
CA ASP A 38 -5.66 7.29 4.01
C ASP A 38 -4.53 7.57 5.02
N ALA A 39 -3.80 8.66 4.82
CA ALA A 39 -2.64 8.99 5.64
C ALA A 39 -3.01 9.27 7.12
N ASN A 40 -4.25 9.70 7.39
CA ASN A 40 -4.70 10.04 8.73
C ASN A 40 -5.28 8.84 9.48
N ASP A 41 -5.94 7.94 8.75
CA ASP A 41 -6.63 6.77 9.30
C ASP A 41 -5.96 5.47 8.86
N SER A 42 -4.65 5.49 8.75
CA SER A 42 -3.91 4.33 8.29
C SER A 42 -4.03 3.15 9.24
N VAL A 43 -4.41 2.00 8.69
CA VAL A 43 -4.47 0.74 9.42
C VAL A 43 -3.36 -0.15 8.90
N VAL A 44 -2.54 -0.65 9.81
CA VAL A 44 -1.41 -1.52 9.49
C VAL A 44 -1.64 -2.88 10.13
N PRO A 45 -1.76 -3.95 9.32
CA PRO A 45 -1.95 -5.30 9.87
C PRO A 45 -0.79 -5.70 10.80
N GLY A 46 -1.13 -6.43 11.84
CA GLY A 46 -0.14 -6.93 12.79
C GLY A 46 0.45 -5.86 13.70
N LEU A 47 -0.08 -4.63 13.67
CA LEU A 47 0.38 -3.56 14.55
C LEU A 47 -0.64 -3.33 15.65
N THR A 48 -0.19 -3.41 16.90
CA THR A 48 -1.02 -3.16 18.06
C THR A 48 -0.55 -1.89 18.76
N LEU A 49 -1.47 -0.97 18.99
CA LEU A 49 -1.20 0.29 19.67
C LEU A 49 -1.99 0.36 20.96
N ASP A 50 -1.47 1.10 21.96
CA ASP A 50 -2.23 1.41 23.16
C ASP A 50 -3.18 2.58 22.88
N LYS A 51 -3.98 2.97 23.88
CA LYS A 51 -4.96 4.06 23.76
C LYS A 51 -4.32 5.41 23.48
N ASN A 52 -3.01 5.56 23.73
CA ASN A 52 -2.27 6.80 23.51
C ASN A 52 -1.48 6.79 22.21
N GLY A 53 -1.63 5.73 21.39
CA GLY A 53 -0.95 5.60 20.13
C GLY A 53 0.48 5.05 20.21
N ASN A 54 0.89 4.54 21.37
CA ASN A 54 2.21 3.93 21.52
C ASN A 54 2.22 2.50 20.99
N TYR A 55 3.34 2.07 20.41
CA TYR A 55 3.47 0.72 19.88
C TYR A 55 3.54 -0.30 21.01
N LEU A 56 2.64 -1.28 21.01
CA LEU A 56 2.65 -2.40 21.95
C LEU A 56 3.28 -3.64 21.33
N ALA A 57 2.90 -3.96 20.10
CA ALA A 57 3.38 -5.15 19.41
C ALA A 57 3.25 -4.97 17.91
N PHE A 58 4.04 -5.73 17.16
CA PHE A 58 3.90 -5.80 15.71
C PHE A 58 4.25 -7.20 15.24
N ASP A 59 3.67 -7.58 14.10
CA ASP A 59 3.91 -8.86 13.44
C ASP A 59 4.47 -8.59 12.04
N PHE A 60 5.77 -8.80 11.89
CA PHE A 60 6.46 -8.51 10.63
C PHE A 60 5.91 -9.35 9.47
N GLU A 61 5.56 -10.62 9.70
CA GLU A 61 5.01 -11.47 8.65
C GLU A 61 3.70 -10.89 8.10
N SER A 62 2.78 -10.47 8.98
CA SER A 62 1.53 -9.85 8.55
C SER A 62 1.77 -8.58 7.75
N GLN A 63 2.76 -7.78 8.15
CA GLN A 63 3.11 -6.56 7.44
C GLN A 63 3.69 -6.86 6.06
N CYS A 64 4.57 -7.85 5.95
CA CYS A 64 5.11 -8.28 4.66
C CYS A 64 4.01 -8.78 3.72
N ARG A 65 3.09 -9.60 4.22
CA ARG A 65 1.95 -10.09 3.42
C ARG A 65 1.11 -8.92 2.91
N SER A 66 0.90 -7.91 3.74
CA SER A 66 0.13 -6.73 3.35
C SER A 66 0.85 -5.92 2.28
N VAL A 67 2.16 -5.71 2.41
CA VAL A 67 2.95 -5.00 1.39
C VAL A 67 2.85 -5.71 0.05
N PHE A 68 3.11 -7.01 0.01
CA PHE A 68 3.05 -7.76 -1.24
C PHE A 68 1.64 -7.82 -1.81
N GLY A 69 0.62 -7.89 -0.96
CA GLY A 69 -0.77 -7.80 -1.41
C GLY A 69 -1.07 -6.46 -2.07
N ASN A 70 -0.58 -5.37 -1.51
CA ASN A 70 -0.75 -4.03 -2.08
C ASN A 70 -0.01 -3.89 -3.40
N VAL A 71 1.22 -4.40 -3.50
CA VAL A 71 1.98 -4.42 -4.76
C VAL A 71 1.22 -5.21 -5.82
N LYS A 72 0.71 -6.38 -5.46
CA LYS A 72 -0.06 -7.21 -6.39
C LYS A 72 -1.28 -6.47 -6.90
N ALA A 73 -2.02 -5.78 -6.02
CA ALA A 73 -3.20 -5.01 -6.41
C ALA A 73 -2.85 -3.91 -7.43
N ILE A 74 -1.72 -3.23 -7.23
CA ILE A 74 -1.27 -2.19 -8.16
C ILE A 74 -0.86 -2.80 -9.49
N LEU A 75 -0.16 -3.93 -9.48
CA LEU A 75 0.21 -4.62 -10.72
C LEU A 75 -1.03 -5.05 -11.51
N GLU A 76 -2.02 -5.62 -10.83
CA GLU A 76 -3.26 -6.05 -11.49
C GLU A 76 -4.04 -4.85 -12.05
N ALA A 77 -4.11 -3.74 -11.30
CA ALA A 77 -4.74 -2.51 -11.79
C ALA A 77 -4.01 -1.93 -13.01
N SER A 78 -2.73 -2.26 -13.17
CA SER A 78 -1.91 -1.82 -14.30
C SER A 78 -1.99 -2.78 -15.48
N GLY A 79 -2.76 -3.85 -15.38
CA GLY A 79 -2.84 -4.88 -16.41
C GLY A 79 -1.64 -5.83 -16.42
N SER A 80 -0.92 -5.88 -15.32
CA SER A 80 0.26 -6.74 -15.17
C SER A 80 0.04 -7.77 -14.05
N SER A 81 1.06 -8.54 -13.72
CA SER A 81 0.99 -9.55 -12.67
C SER A 81 2.40 -9.87 -12.19
N TRP A 82 2.47 -10.73 -11.16
CA TRP A 82 3.76 -11.23 -10.72
C TRP A 82 4.54 -11.89 -11.84
#